data_a1d2934ddf2a36a08ac10f3515dc7dc1
#
_entry.id   a1d2934ddf2a36a08ac10f3515dc7dc1
#
_cell.length_a   1.000
_cell.length_b   1.000
_cell.length_c   1.000
_cell.angle_alpha   90.00
_cell.angle_beta   90.00
_cell.angle_gamma   90.00
#
_symmetry.space_group_name_H-M   'P 1'
#
loop_
_entity.id
_entity.type
_entity.pdbx_description
1 polymer ?
#
loop_
_entity_poly.entity_id
_entity_poly.type
_entity_poly.pdbx_seq_one_letter_code
_entity_poly.pdbx_strand_id
1 'polypeptide(L)'
;MDGNLVLTSWKSSSDPGSGNFTFRKDQVAQNLYIIQNGPNTYWKSGISDDFITSGWDHKMYSELSKMLSNSSINSSQPTTSFYYRRLVMKFSGQIEYLQFHNQTGSWYSLLKEPKDRCDGNNPCGSFGSCSTRNRILCRCLPGFQPNFPAKWNGGDFSGGCRRISPLCSKNDTFLRLEMMRVKKSDTQFNSTTNEKECENYCNRDCNNCQAYAYVEAETRADTAICMIWEENLNDIQEAYLDGGHDLYVRVAVSDIGELLFQCVVNATLKYICRICQAYPWQNW
;
A
#
# COMPACT_ATOMS: atom_id res chain seq x y z
N MET A 1 24.10 24.06 12.85
CA MET A 1 22.63 24.13 12.76
C MET A 1 22.23 23.35 11.52
N ASP A 2 21.95 22.08 11.66
CA ASP A 2 21.48 21.25 10.56
C ASP A 2 20.02 21.59 10.31
N GLY A 3 19.81 22.58 9.41
CA GLY A 3 18.48 22.97 8.99
C GLY A 3 17.82 21.83 8.24
N ASN A 4 16.97 21.06 8.90
CA ASN A 4 16.11 20.09 8.25
C ASN A 4 15.18 20.85 7.29
N LEU A 5 15.51 20.84 6.01
CA LEU A 5 14.65 21.42 4.99
C LEU A 5 13.33 20.65 4.95
N VAL A 6 12.24 21.39 5.12
CA VAL A 6 10.88 20.88 5.00
C VAL A 6 10.22 21.52 3.79
N LEU A 7 9.78 20.71 2.85
CA LEU A 7 8.96 21.19 1.73
C LEU A 7 7.50 21.04 2.11
N THR A 8 6.72 22.11 1.94
CA THR A 8 5.28 22.11 2.19
C THR A 8 4.54 22.22 0.86
N SER A 9 3.47 21.47 0.71
CA SER A 9 2.61 21.53 -0.48
C SER A 9 1.82 22.83 -0.53
N TRP A 10 1.35 23.17 -1.70
CA TRP A 10 0.25 24.13 -1.84
C TRP A 10 -1.03 23.54 -1.27
N LYS A 11 -2.00 24.39 -0.97
CA LYS A 11 -3.32 24.02 -0.48
C LYS A 11 -4.16 23.35 -1.58
N SER A 12 -4.05 23.84 -2.81
CA SER A 12 -4.68 23.27 -4.01
C SER A 12 -3.84 23.57 -5.25
N SER A 13 -4.29 23.14 -6.42
CA SER A 13 -3.64 23.45 -7.72
C SER A 13 -3.60 24.93 -8.04
N SER A 14 -4.49 25.74 -7.48
CA SER A 14 -4.64 27.19 -7.73
C SER A 14 -4.43 28.06 -6.50
N ASP A 15 -4.29 27.46 -5.30
CA ASP A 15 -4.08 28.20 -4.05
C ASP A 15 -2.67 27.89 -3.52
N PRO A 16 -1.72 28.84 -3.59
CA PRO A 16 -0.35 28.68 -3.11
C PRO A 16 -0.20 28.73 -1.59
N GLY A 17 -1.28 28.94 -0.84
CA GLY A 17 -1.28 28.84 0.61
C GLY A 17 -0.77 27.48 1.07
N SER A 18 -0.28 27.41 2.32
CA SER A 18 0.26 26.17 2.90
C SER A 18 -0.78 25.06 2.92
N GLY A 19 -0.47 23.93 2.28
CA GLY A 19 -1.27 22.71 2.29
C GLY A 19 -0.89 21.79 3.44
N ASN A 20 -1.52 20.62 3.48
CA ASN A 20 -1.38 19.66 4.57
C ASN A 20 -0.18 18.72 4.40
N PHE A 21 0.37 18.58 3.20
CA PHE A 21 1.47 17.66 2.96
C PHE A 21 2.82 18.32 3.16
N THR A 22 3.69 17.64 3.90
CA THR A 22 5.08 18.06 4.07
C THR A 22 6.02 16.90 3.73
N PHE A 23 7.16 17.23 3.11
CA PHE A 23 8.23 16.28 2.80
C PHE A 23 9.49 16.70 3.54
N ARG A 24 10.12 15.76 4.24
CA ARG A 24 11.34 16.00 5.00
C ARG A 24 12.16 14.72 5.18
N LYS A 25 13.41 14.87 5.61
CA LYS A 25 14.23 13.74 6.08
C LYS A 25 13.67 13.20 7.39
N ASP A 26 13.67 11.87 7.56
CA ASP A 26 13.30 11.25 8.84
C ASP A 26 14.34 11.60 9.90
N GLN A 27 13.90 11.99 11.09
CA GLN A 27 14.78 12.37 12.19
C GLN A 27 15.38 11.16 12.92
N VAL A 28 14.67 10.02 12.89
CA VAL A 28 15.06 8.79 13.55
C VAL A 28 15.89 7.92 12.63
N ALA A 29 15.43 7.71 11.41
CA ALA A 29 16.11 6.92 10.39
C ALA A 29 16.80 7.86 9.40
N GLN A 30 18.07 8.16 9.64
CA GLN A 30 18.84 9.20 8.94
C GLN A 30 18.89 9.07 7.40
N ASN A 31 18.56 7.90 6.86
CA ASN A 31 18.58 7.63 5.42
C ASN A 31 17.19 7.53 4.80
N LEU A 32 16.14 7.88 5.53
CA LEU A 32 14.76 7.85 5.03
C LEU A 32 14.21 9.26 4.85
N TYR A 33 13.28 9.36 3.92
CA TYR A 33 12.45 10.55 3.72
C TYR A 33 11.00 10.21 4.02
N ILE A 34 10.26 11.16 4.56
CA ILE A 34 8.86 10.98 4.90
C ILE A 34 8.00 12.07 4.26
N ILE A 35 6.81 11.67 3.82
CA ILE A 35 5.71 12.58 3.52
C ILE A 35 4.72 12.46 4.68
N GLN A 36 4.34 13.58 5.26
CA GLN A 36 3.30 13.67 6.28
C GLN A 36 2.07 14.36 5.70
N ASN A 37 0.89 13.94 6.15
CA ASN A 37 -0.38 14.64 5.95
C ASN A 37 -0.86 15.15 7.32
N GLY A 38 -0.61 16.40 7.61
CA GLY A 38 -0.75 16.91 8.97
C GLY A 38 0.12 16.13 9.96
N PRO A 39 -0.44 15.57 11.04
CA PRO A 39 0.32 14.80 12.05
C PRO A 39 0.65 13.37 11.59
N ASN A 40 0.01 12.86 10.55
CA ASN A 40 0.08 11.47 10.15
C ASN A 40 1.17 11.23 9.10
N THR A 41 1.93 10.17 9.25
CA THR A 41 2.85 9.70 8.20
C THR A 41 2.03 9.14 7.04
N TYR A 42 2.16 9.78 5.88
CA TYR A 42 1.47 9.39 4.66
C TYR A 42 2.30 8.42 3.82
N TRP A 43 3.61 8.63 3.75
CA TRP A 43 4.52 7.79 2.98
C TRP A 43 5.95 7.87 3.55
N LYS A 44 6.72 6.79 3.42
CA LYS A 44 8.15 6.73 3.75
C LYS A 44 8.93 6.16 2.58
N SER A 45 10.11 6.73 2.34
CA SER A 45 11.06 6.15 1.37
C SER A 45 11.82 4.99 2.01
N GLY A 46 12.30 4.06 1.19
CA GLY A 46 13.23 3.01 1.62
C GLY A 46 12.59 1.64 1.72
N ILE A 47 13.45 0.65 1.93
CA ILE A 47 13.03 -0.70 2.27
C ILE A 47 12.68 -0.64 3.77
N SER A 48 11.43 -0.47 4.08
CA SER A 48 10.92 -0.81 5.39
C SER A 48 10.67 -2.32 5.37
N ASP A 49 10.95 -3.01 6.47
CA ASP A 49 10.57 -4.42 6.64
C ASP A 49 9.05 -4.63 6.42
N ASP A 50 8.29 -3.55 6.41
CA ASP A 50 6.85 -3.51 6.25
C ASP A 50 6.39 -3.31 4.79
N PHE A 51 7.24 -2.78 3.89
CA PHE A 51 6.94 -2.56 2.48
C PHE A 51 8.19 -2.68 1.61
N ILE A 52 8.08 -3.45 0.54
CA ILE A 52 8.93 -3.26 -0.63
C ILE A 52 8.36 -2.06 -1.39
N THR A 53 8.53 -0.86 -0.85
CA THR A 53 8.41 0.33 -1.69
C THR A 53 9.56 0.26 -2.66
N SER A 54 9.28 0.47 -3.93
CA SER A 54 10.28 0.50 -5.00
C SER A 54 11.52 1.23 -4.51
N GLY A 55 12.59 0.45 -4.28
CA GLY A 55 13.80 0.97 -3.68
C GLY A 55 14.28 2.17 -4.47
N TRP A 56 14.41 3.30 -3.81
CA TRP A 56 15.12 4.40 -4.40
C TRP A 56 16.54 3.92 -4.66
N ASP A 57 16.99 4.04 -5.89
CA ASP A 57 18.38 3.79 -6.25
C ASP A 57 19.30 4.61 -5.33
N HIS A 58 20.38 4.02 -4.87
CA HIS A 58 21.41 4.67 -4.04
C HIS A 58 21.85 6.03 -4.63
N LYS A 59 21.86 6.15 -5.95
CA LYS A 59 22.16 7.38 -6.67
C LYS A 59 21.13 8.47 -6.38
N MET A 60 19.85 8.12 -6.34
CA MET A 60 18.77 9.06 -6.06
C MET A 60 18.80 9.55 -4.61
N TYR A 61 19.11 8.69 -3.65
CA TYR A 61 19.35 9.09 -2.26
C TYR A 61 20.47 10.11 -2.14
N SER A 62 21.59 9.83 -2.81
CA SER A 62 22.74 10.73 -2.82
C SER A 62 22.40 12.10 -3.41
N GLU A 63 21.65 12.13 -4.50
CA GLU A 63 21.22 13.37 -5.15
C GLU A 63 20.27 14.20 -4.27
N LEU A 64 19.25 13.56 -3.69
CA LEU A 64 18.32 14.22 -2.78
C LEU A 64 19.01 14.69 -1.49
N SER A 65 19.92 13.91 -0.95
CA SER A 65 20.69 14.29 0.22
C SER A 65 21.53 15.54 -0.06
N LYS A 66 22.13 15.64 -1.25
CA LYS A 66 22.88 16.83 -1.67
C LYS A 66 21.98 18.05 -1.84
N MET A 67 20.78 17.89 -2.39
CA MET A 67 19.82 19.00 -2.57
C MET A 67 19.25 19.50 -1.25
N LEU A 68 19.03 18.60 -0.30
CA LEU A 68 18.43 18.91 1.01
C LEU A 68 19.46 19.29 2.07
N SER A 69 20.74 18.96 1.87
CA SER A 69 21.83 19.49 2.65
C SER A 69 22.21 20.86 2.08
N ASN A 70 22.23 21.88 2.94
CA ASN A 70 22.62 23.26 2.60
C ASN A 70 24.13 23.39 2.29
N SER A 71 24.77 22.31 1.89
CA SER A 71 26.17 22.31 1.44
C SER A 71 26.23 22.98 0.08
N SER A 72 26.69 24.23 0.08
CA SER A 72 27.14 24.92 -1.12
C SER A 72 27.92 23.94 -1.98
N ILE A 73 27.39 23.71 -3.18
CA ILE A 73 28.03 22.82 -4.17
C ILE A 73 29.28 23.53 -4.66
N ASN A 74 30.36 23.40 -3.92
CA ASN A 74 31.71 23.68 -4.39
C ASN A 74 32.13 22.51 -5.29
N SER A 75 31.44 22.34 -6.43
CA SER A 75 31.90 21.44 -7.47
C SER A 75 32.92 22.17 -8.32
N SER A 76 34.16 21.98 -8.04
CA SER A 76 35.32 22.38 -8.88
C SER A 76 35.48 21.53 -10.16
N GLN A 77 34.42 20.85 -10.59
CA GLN A 77 34.40 20.12 -11.85
C GLN A 77 33.51 20.89 -12.84
N PRO A 78 34.08 21.33 -13.98
CA PRO A 78 33.28 21.91 -15.06
C PRO A 78 32.50 20.78 -15.75
N THR A 79 31.32 20.46 -15.26
CA THR A 79 30.39 19.63 -16.03
C THR A 79 29.79 20.45 -17.14
N THR A 80 30.06 20.09 -18.36
CA THR A 80 29.64 20.75 -19.61
C THR A 80 28.10 20.77 -19.84
N SER A 81 27.32 20.36 -18.91
CA SER A 81 25.86 20.45 -18.98
C SER A 81 25.26 20.84 -17.62
N PHE A 82 24.82 22.09 -17.53
CA PHE A 82 24.03 22.57 -16.39
C PHE A 82 22.62 22.02 -16.52
N TYR A 83 22.24 21.07 -15.65
CA TYR A 83 20.87 20.61 -15.55
C TYR A 83 20.17 21.39 -14.43
N TYR A 84 19.11 22.11 -14.79
CA TYR A 84 18.23 22.67 -13.77
C TYR A 84 17.39 21.55 -13.19
N ARG A 85 17.40 21.40 -11.86
CA ARG A 85 16.65 20.40 -11.14
C ARG A 85 15.85 21.05 -10.04
N ARG A 86 14.66 20.51 -9.77
CA ARG A 86 13.81 20.97 -8.67
C ARG A 86 13.06 19.81 -8.03
N LEU A 87 12.79 19.95 -6.74
CA LEU A 87 11.95 19.06 -5.96
C LEU A 87 10.65 19.80 -5.66
N VAL A 88 9.51 19.18 -5.95
CA VAL A 88 8.19 19.79 -5.81
C VAL A 88 7.29 18.92 -4.98
N MET A 89 6.84 19.42 -3.83
CA MET A 89 5.78 18.78 -3.05
C MET A 89 4.42 19.21 -3.59
N LYS A 90 3.69 18.27 -4.19
CA LYS A 90 2.37 18.51 -4.79
C LYS A 90 1.27 18.55 -3.73
N PHE A 91 0.21 19.32 -3.99
CA PHE A 91 -0.98 19.36 -3.16
C PHE A 91 -1.70 17.99 -3.06
N SER A 92 -1.42 17.07 -4.00
CA SER A 92 -1.92 15.70 -4.02
C SER A 92 -1.19 14.74 -3.07
N GLY A 93 -0.16 15.22 -2.37
CA GLY A 93 0.67 14.37 -1.50
C GLY A 93 1.83 13.66 -2.21
N GLN A 94 2.11 14.01 -3.46
CA GLN A 94 3.23 13.45 -4.22
C GLN A 94 4.43 14.39 -4.19
N ILE A 95 5.63 13.80 -4.02
CA ILE A 95 6.90 14.49 -4.25
C ILE A 95 7.40 14.15 -5.65
N GLU A 96 7.74 15.17 -6.42
CA GLU A 96 8.33 15.01 -7.75
C GLU A 96 9.72 15.61 -7.82
N TYR A 97 10.68 14.83 -8.31
CA TYR A 97 12.01 15.30 -8.67
C TYR A 97 12.09 15.51 -10.17
N LEU A 98 12.24 16.76 -10.57
CA LEU A 98 12.13 17.21 -11.95
C LEU A 98 13.48 17.70 -12.46
N GLN A 99 13.77 17.42 -13.74
CA GLN A 99 14.92 17.96 -14.47
C GLN A 99 14.41 18.74 -15.70
N PHE A 100 15.00 19.89 -15.92
CA PHE A 100 14.71 20.69 -17.11
C PHE A 100 15.53 20.20 -18.31
N HIS A 101 14.87 20.05 -19.44
CA HIS A 101 15.51 19.66 -20.69
C HIS A 101 15.66 20.89 -21.58
N ASN A 102 16.90 21.36 -21.74
CA ASN A 102 17.20 22.61 -22.44
C ASN A 102 16.76 22.62 -23.92
N GLN A 103 16.83 21.45 -24.59
CA GLN A 103 16.47 21.38 -26.00
C GLN A 103 14.95 21.45 -26.25
N THR A 104 14.15 20.91 -25.35
CA THR A 104 12.68 20.90 -25.48
C THR A 104 12.00 22.01 -24.70
N GLY A 105 12.73 22.73 -23.84
CA GLY A 105 12.19 23.77 -22.97
C GLY A 105 11.20 23.24 -21.93
N SER A 106 11.26 21.96 -21.59
CA SER A 106 10.27 21.30 -20.74
C SER A 106 10.88 20.61 -19.53
N TRP A 107 10.08 20.47 -18.48
CA TRP A 107 10.42 19.69 -17.29
C TRP A 107 9.96 18.24 -17.46
N TYR A 108 10.81 17.28 -17.14
CA TYR A 108 10.45 15.87 -17.06
C TYR A 108 10.72 15.30 -15.67
N SER A 109 9.90 14.35 -15.26
CA SER A 109 10.01 13.74 -13.96
C SER A 109 11.08 12.64 -13.98
N LEU A 110 12.07 12.78 -13.09
CA LEU A 110 13.06 11.74 -12.81
C LEU A 110 12.56 10.75 -11.76
N LEU A 111 11.77 11.27 -10.81
CA LEU A 111 11.19 10.51 -9.71
C LEU A 111 9.85 11.11 -9.33
N LYS A 112 8.93 10.25 -8.97
CA LYS A 112 7.62 10.59 -8.44
C LYS A 112 7.25 9.58 -7.37
N GLU A 113 6.99 10.07 -6.14
CA GLU A 113 6.60 9.23 -5.01
C GLU A 113 5.51 9.89 -4.15
N PRO A 114 4.60 9.13 -3.56
CA PRO A 114 4.31 7.74 -3.92
C PRO A 114 3.95 7.59 -5.40
N LYS A 115 4.31 6.45 -6.01
CA LYS A 115 4.05 6.23 -7.46
C LYS A 115 2.57 6.30 -7.75
N ASP A 116 1.80 5.73 -6.86
CA ASP A 116 0.35 5.84 -6.92
C ASP A 116 -0.27 6.15 -5.55
N ARG A 117 -1.59 6.34 -5.54
CA ARG A 117 -2.33 6.73 -4.33
C ARG A 117 -2.44 5.59 -3.31
N CYS A 118 -2.19 4.36 -3.73
CA CYS A 118 -2.18 3.19 -2.85
C CYS A 118 -0.83 2.94 -2.18
N ASP A 119 0.25 3.57 -2.63
CA ASP A 119 1.58 3.47 -2.01
C ASP A 119 1.70 4.28 -0.70
N GLY A 120 0.64 4.97 -0.30
CA GLY A 120 0.56 5.67 0.98
C GLY A 120 0.51 4.69 2.16
N ASN A 121 0.80 5.21 3.36
CA ASN A 121 0.71 4.40 4.59
C ASN A 121 -0.76 4.17 4.96
N ASN A 122 -1.24 2.97 4.74
CA ASN A 122 -2.60 2.51 5.04
C ASN A 122 -3.72 3.46 4.57
N PRO A 123 -3.79 3.81 3.27
CA PRO A 123 -4.69 4.83 2.78
C PRO A 123 -6.17 4.46 2.96
N CYS A 124 -6.47 3.18 3.07
CA CYS A 124 -7.83 2.66 3.22
C CYS A 124 -8.16 2.19 4.65
N GLY A 125 -7.22 2.37 5.59
CA GLY A 125 -7.39 1.88 6.95
C GLY A 125 -7.45 0.35 7.06
N SER A 126 -7.71 -0.15 8.25
CA SER A 126 -7.78 -1.59 8.53
C SER A 126 -8.91 -2.24 7.73
N PHE A 127 -8.67 -3.42 7.17
CA PHE A 127 -9.60 -4.20 6.36
C PHE A 127 -10.17 -3.46 5.14
N GLY A 128 -9.55 -2.35 4.75
CA GLY A 128 -9.83 -1.63 3.52
C GLY A 128 -8.80 -1.97 2.45
N SER A 129 -9.24 -2.37 1.25
CA SER A 129 -8.36 -2.59 0.11
C SER A 129 -8.26 -1.34 -0.76
N CYS A 130 -7.06 -1.06 -1.26
CA CYS A 130 -6.76 0.06 -2.14
C CYS A 130 -6.57 -0.42 -3.58
N SER A 131 -7.21 0.27 -4.52
CA SER A 131 -7.01 0.03 -5.94
C SER A 131 -7.11 1.32 -6.74
N THR A 132 -6.04 1.67 -7.44
CA THR A 132 -6.02 2.85 -8.34
C THR A 132 -6.80 2.66 -9.63
N ARG A 133 -7.16 1.42 -9.97
CA ARG A 133 -7.99 1.09 -11.14
C ARG A 133 -9.46 1.33 -10.89
N ASN A 134 -9.88 1.38 -9.63
CA ASN A 134 -11.26 1.59 -9.27
C ASN A 134 -11.62 3.08 -9.26
N ARG A 135 -12.88 3.39 -9.59
CA ARG A 135 -13.41 4.76 -9.49
C ARG A 135 -13.32 5.29 -8.05
N ILE A 136 -13.62 4.43 -7.07
CA ILE A 136 -13.46 4.71 -5.65
C ILE A 136 -12.17 4.01 -5.22
N LEU A 137 -11.24 4.78 -4.65
CA LEU A 137 -9.90 4.30 -4.30
C LEU A 137 -9.92 3.14 -3.32
N CYS A 138 -10.76 3.24 -2.29
CA CYS A 138 -10.83 2.28 -1.19
C CYS A 138 -12.16 1.53 -1.16
N ARG A 139 -12.08 0.24 -0.81
CA ARG A 139 -13.24 -0.62 -0.58
C ARG A 139 -13.01 -1.45 0.67
N CYS A 140 -14.07 -1.70 1.43
CA CYS A 140 -13.99 -2.69 2.48
C CYS A 140 -13.86 -4.09 1.87
N LEU A 141 -13.11 -4.97 2.53
CA LEU A 141 -13.10 -6.39 2.17
C LEU A 141 -14.52 -6.97 2.29
N PRO A 142 -14.86 -8.01 1.51
CA PRO A 142 -16.12 -8.73 1.68
C PRO A 142 -16.28 -9.24 3.12
N GLY A 143 -17.48 -9.11 3.69
CA GLY A 143 -17.73 -9.41 5.11
C GLY A 143 -17.37 -8.27 6.08
N PHE A 144 -16.98 -7.11 5.54
CA PHE A 144 -16.63 -5.92 6.32
C PHE A 144 -17.42 -4.70 5.86
N GLN A 145 -17.58 -3.73 6.75
CA GLN A 145 -18.27 -2.48 6.49
C GLN A 145 -17.48 -1.29 7.05
N PRO A 146 -17.66 -0.06 6.53
CA PRO A 146 -16.96 1.11 7.04
C PRO A 146 -17.20 1.33 8.54
N ASN A 147 -16.12 1.63 9.29
CA ASN A 147 -16.23 2.02 10.70
C ASN A 147 -17.03 3.32 10.86
N PHE A 148 -16.82 4.26 9.94
CA PHE A 148 -17.45 5.58 9.93
C PHE A 148 -18.10 5.84 8.56
N PRO A 149 -19.33 5.36 8.29
CA PRO A 149 -19.93 5.44 6.96
C PRO A 149 -20.01 6.86 6.39
N ALA A 150 -20.32 7.86 7.22
CA ALA A 150 -20.41 9.26 6.78
C ALA A 150 -19.04 9.80 6.27
N LYS A 151 -17.94 9.48 6.96
CA LYS A 151 -16.59 9.86 6.53
C LYS A 151 -16.18 9.10 5.29
N TRP A 152 -16.45 7.80 5.26
CA TRP A 152 -16.16 6.92 4.14
C TRP A 152 -16.82 7.41 2.84
N ASN A 153 -18.11 7.76 2.90
CA ASN A 153 -18.85 8.31 1.78
C ASN A 153 -18.34 9.70 1.36
N GLY A 154 -17.75 10.44 2.29
CA GLY A 154 -17.06 11.72 2.03
C GLY A 154 -15.64 11.56 1.49
N GLY A 155 -15.14 10.33 1.30
CA GLY A 155 -13.79 10.06 0.77
C GLY A 155 -12.68 10.05 1.84
N ASP A 156 -13.01 10.11 3.12
CA ASP A 156 -12.09 9.88 4.23
C ASP A 156 -12.14 8.41 4.65
N PHE A 157 -11.18 7.63 4.14
CA PHE A 157 -11.08 6.19 4.36
C PHE A 157 -10.20 5.82 5.56
N SER A 158 -9.61 6.80 6.24
CA SER A 158 -8.63 6.57 7.33
C SER A 158 -9.17 5.75 8.50
N GLY A 159 -10.50 5.77 8.70
CA GLY A 159 -11.15 4.97 9.73
C GLY A 159 -11.19 3.47 9.45
N GLY A 160 -10.95 3.07 8.21
CA GLY A 160 -10.98 1.67 7.80
C GLY A 160 -12.36 1.01 7.92
N CYS A 161 -12.32 -0.31 7.92
CA CYS A 161 -13.48 -1.18 7.94
C CYS A 161 -13.46 -2.09 9.18
N ARG A 162 -14.64 -2.56 9.58
CA ARG A 162 -14.83 -3.52 10.67
C ARG A 162 -15.63 -4.71 10.19
N ARG A 163 -15.45 -5.86 10.82
CA ARG A 163 -16.25 -7.05 10.55
C ARG A 163 -17.73 -6.78 10.76
N ILE A 164 -18.56 -7.39 9.93
CA ILE A 164 -20.02 -7.43 10.12
C ILE A 164 -20.34 -8.44 11.21
N SER A 165 -19.87 -9.67 11.07
CA SER A 165 -20.00 -10.73 12.07
C SER A 165 -18.72 -10.96 12.87
N PRO A 166 -18.81 -11.37 14.16
CA PRO A 166 -17.63 -11.68 14.96
C PRO A 166 -16.88 -12.90 14.42
N LEU A 167 -15.59 -13.02 14.77
CA LEU A 167 -14.78 -14.21 14.49
C LEU A 167 -15.35 -15.45 15.18
N CYS A 168 -15.00 -16.62 14.65
CA CYS A 168 -15.41 -17.92 15.20
C CYS A 168 -16.91 -18.15 15.22
N SER A 169 -17.63 -17.55 14.30
CA SER A 169 -19.01 -17.90 14.08
C SER A 169 -19.09 -19.35 13.55
N LYS A 170 -20.21 -20.04 13.82
CA LYS A 170 -20.38 -21.46 13.45
C LYS A 170 -20.21 -21.75 11.94
N ASN A 171 -20.29 -20.72 11.11
CA ASN A 171 -20.23 -20.81 9.65
C ASN A 171 -19.15 -19.91 9.07
N ASP A 172 -17.99 -19.81 9.71
CA ASP A 172 -16.86 -19.10 9.14
C ASP A 172 -16.21 -19.89 8.00
N THR A 173 -15.73 -19.15 7.02
CA THR A 173 -14.96 -19.69 5.90
C THR A 173 -13.82 -18.76 5.56
N PHE A 174 -12.89 -19.21 4.71
CA PHE A 174 -11.87 -18.35 4.14
C PHE A 174 -12.27 -17.94 2.73
N LEU A 175 -12.38 -16.63 2.52
CA LEU A 175 -12.57 -16.05 1.21
C LEU A 175 -11.19 -15.80 0.57
N ARG A 176 -10.95 -16.42 -0.57
CA ARG A 176 -9.76 -16.20 -1.38
C ARG A 176 -9.87 -14.90 -2.16
N LEU A 177 -8.91 -14.01 -1.94
CA LEU A 177 -8.71 -12.78 -2.70
C LEU A 177 -7.42 -12.92 -3.50
N GLU A 178 -7.54 -12.90 -4.83
CA GLU A 178 -6.40 -13.15 -5.72
C GLU A 178 -5.53 -11.90 -5.86
N MET A 179 -4.21 -12.11 -5.99
CA MET A 179 -3.24 -11.07 -6.30
C MET A 179 -3.30 -9.86 -5.36
N MET A 180 -3.42 -10.12 -4.07
CA MET A 180 -3.40 -9.09 -3.04
C MET A 180 -1.97 -8.84 -2.55
N ARG A 181 -1.68 -7.59 -2.26
CA ARG A 181 -0.48 -7.20 -1.51
C ARG A 181 -0.92 -6.71 -0.15
N VAL A 182 -0.36 -7.26 0.91
CA VAL A 182 -0.70 -6.94 2.30
C VAL A 182 0.58 -6.61 3.06
N LYS A 183 0.48 -5.76 4.06
CA LYS A 183 1.59 -5.48 4.99
C LYS A 183 2.09 -6.78 5.64
N LYS A 184 3.31 -6.74 6.18
CA LYS A 184 3.95 -7.85 6.90
C LYS A 184 2.96 -8.57 7.81
N SER A 185 2.97 -9.89 7.72
CA SER A 185 2.22 -10.78 8.59
C SER A 185 2.73 -10.71 10.04
N ASP A 186 1.84 -10.99 11.00
CA ASP A 186 2.22 -11.04 12.42
C ASP A 186 3.09 -12.26 12.71
N THR A 187 2.80 -13.39 12.06
CA THR A 187 3.54 -14.65 12.19
C THR A 187 3.87 -15.22 10.82
N GLN A 188 5.08 -15.78 10.69
CA GLN A 188 5.54 -16.48 9.48
C GLN A 188 6.14 -17.85 9.83
N PHE A 189 5.81 -18.86 9.01
CA PHE A 189 6.34 -20.21 9.09
C PHE A 189 7.01 -20.57 7.76
N ASN A 190 8.30 -20.89 7.80
CA ASN A 190 9.10 -21.22 6.61
C ASN A 190 9.20 -22.75 6.36
N SER A 191 8.42 -23.56 7.07
CA SER A 191 8.47 -25.03 7.00
C SER A 191 7.14 -25.68 6.60
N THR A 192 6.17 -24.89 6.16
CA THR A 192 4.88 -25.43 5.69
C THR A 192 5.04 -26.11 4.34
N THR A 193 4.46 -27.29 4.20
CA THR A 193 4.60 -28.10 2.99
C THR A 193 3.52 -27.81 1.95
N ASN A 194 2.38 -27.25 2.37
CA ASN A 194 1.24 -26.95 1.51
C ASN A 194 0.28 -25.92 2.13
N GLU A 195 -0.59 -25.37 1.29
CA GLU A 195 -1.60 -24.37 1.68
C GLU A 195 -2.53 -24.87 2.79
N LYS A 196 -2.91 -26.17 2.76
CA LYS A 196 -3.82 -26.75 3.75
C LYS A 196 -3.22 -26.77 5.15
N GLU A 197 -1.92 -26.93 5.26
CA GLU A 197 -1.21 -26.83 6.54
C GLU A 197 -1.26 -25.41 7.07
N CYS A 198 -1.06 -24.40 6.20
CA CYS A 198 -1.18 -23.00 6.53
C CYS A 198 -2.62 -22.64 6.98
N GLU A 199 -3.63 -23.09 6.26
CA GLU A 199 -5.03 -22.94 6.68
C GLU A 199 -5.29 -23.56 8.06
N ASN A 200 -4.73 -24.74 8.33
CA ASN A 200 -4.91 -25.43 9.61
C ASN A 200 -4.28 -24.66 10.77
N TYR A 201 -3.16 -23.95 10.57
CA TYR A 201 -2.60 -23.06 11.58
C TYR A 201 -3.61 -21.96 11.94
N CYS A 202 -4.16 -21.31 10.94
CA CYS A 202 -5.18 -20.26 11.15
C CYS A 202 -6.45 -20.83 11.81
N ASN A 203 -6.86 -22.03 11.46
CA ASN A 203 -8.07 -22.65 12.03
C ASN A 203 -7.93 -23.06 13.50
N ARG A 204 -6.71 -23.38 13.98
CA ARG A 204 -6.48 -23.73 15.39
C ARG A 204 -6.75 -22.57 16.34
N ASP A 205 -6.46 -21.37 15.89
CA ASP A 205 -6.70 -20.15 16.67
C ASP A 205 -7.69 -19.24 15.94
N CYS A 206 -8.93 -19.70 15.88
CA CYS A 206 -9.96 -18.95 15.16
C CYS A 206 -10.27 -17.60 15.80
N ASN A 207 -10.02 -17.42 17.11
CA ASN A 207 -10.29 -16.15 17.79
C ASN A 207 -9.32 -15.03 17.39
N ASN A 208 -8.09 -15.39 17.02
CA ASN A 208 -7.05 -14.44 16.70
C ASN A 208 -6.75 -14.41 15.20
N CYS A 209 -6.82 -15.52 14.46
CA CYS A 209 -6.47 -15.53 13.07
C CYS A 209 -7.52 -14.87 12.18
N GLN A 210 -7.16 -13.73 11.59
CA GLN A 210 -7.97 -12.94 10.67
C GLN A 210 -7.83 -13.42 9.24
N ALA A 211 -6.61 -13.80 8.84
CA ALA A 211 -6.28 -14.19 7.47
C ALA A 211 -4.99 -15.00 7.40
N TYR A 212 -4.80 -15.71 6.31
CA TYR A 212 -3.53 -16.33 5.96
C TYR A 212 -3.20 -16.16 4.48
N ALA A 213 -1.93 -16.32 4.12
CA ALA A 213 -1.47 -16.49 2.75
C ALA A 213 -0.41 -17.58 2.71
N TYR A 214 -0.39 -18.34 1.63
CA TYR A 214 0.61 -19.35 1.34
C TYR A 214 1.34 -18.99 0.06
N VAL A 215 2.65 -18.87 0.14
CA VAL A 215 3.52 -18.57 -0.99
C VAL A 215 4.37 -19.79 -1.28
N GLU A 216 4.17 -20.38 -2.45
CA GLU A 216 4.98 -21.52 -2.89
C GLU A 216 6.43 -21.11 -3.13
N ALA A 217 7.34 -22.06 -2.94
CA ALA A 217 8.75 -21.87 -3.30
C ALA A 217 8.87 -21.80 -4.83
N GLU A 218 9.48 -20.73 -5.33
CA GLU A 218 9.69 -20.55 -6.78
C GLU A 218 10.82 -21.46 -7.29
N THR A 219 11.79 -21.77 -6.45
CA THR A 219 12.93 -22.63 -6.78
C THR A 219 13.13 -23.71 -5.73
N ARG A 220 13.96 -24.73 -6.05
CA ARG A 220 14.33 -25.79 -5.08
C ARG A 220 15.13 -25.26 -3.88
N ALA A 221 15.71 -24.08 -3.99
CA ALA A 221 16.47 -23.44 -2.92
C ALA A 221 15.59 -22.59 -1.98
N ASP A 222 14.39 -22.22 -2.44
CA ASP A 222 13.46 -21.45 -1.66
C ASP A 222 12.61 -22.35 -0.78
N THR A 223 12.12 -21.81 0.32
CA THR A 223 11.16 -22.46 1.20
C THR A 223 9.80 -21.83 1.03
N ALA A 224 8.76 -22.64 0.97
CA ALA A 224 7.39 -22.13 1.00
C ALA A 224 7.13 -21.41 2.31
N ILE A 225 6.39 -20.31 2.24
CA ILE A 225 6.11 -19.42 3.37
C ILE A 225 4.62 -19.41 3.65
N CYS A 226 4.26 -19.70 4.90
CA CYS A 226 2.93 -19.45 5.43
C CYS A 226 2.94 -18.17 6.25
N MET A 227 2.10 -17.22 5.88
CA MET A 227 1.91 -15.94 6.54
C MET A 227 0.56 -15.91 7.24
N ILE A 228 0.54 -15.49 8.51
CA ILE A 228 -0.66 -15.39 9.35
C ILE A 228 -0.81 -13.95 9.84
N TRP A 229 -2.04 -13.44 9.76
CA TRP A 229 -2.43 -12.16 10.34
C TRP A 229 -3.39 -12.41 11.49
N GLU A 230 -2.99 -12.00 12.67
CA GLU A 230 -3.71 -12.17 13.93
C GLU A 230 -4.42 -10.89 14.35
N GLU A 231 -3.83 -9.76 13.96
CA GLU A 231 -4.38 -8.42 14.19
C GLU A 231 -5.15 -7.90 12.97
N ASN A 232 -5.31 -6.59 12.91
CA ASN A 232 -5.97 -5.93 11.78
C ASN A 232 -5.11 -6.01 10.51
N LEU A 233 -5.71 -6.43 9.42
CA LEU A 233 -5.08 -6.34 8.12
C LEU A 233 -5.00 -4.87 7.69
N ASN A 234 -3.78 -4.40 7.49
CA ASN A 234 -3.50 -3.03 7.07
C ASN A 234 -2.78 -3.00 5.73
N ASP A 235 -2.84 -1.85 5.04
CA ASP A 235 -2.13 -1.62 3.78
C ASP A 235 -2.41 -2.69 2.71
N ILE A 236 -3.67 -3.05 2.56
CA ILE A 236 -4.12 -4.02 1.58
C ILE A 236 -4.22 -3.33 0.23
N GLN A 237 -3.56 -3.89 -0.78
CA GLN A 237 -3.58 -3.38 -2.15
C GLN A 237 -3.95 -4.50 -3.12
N GLU A 238 -4.75 -4.16 -4.12
CA GLU A 238 -5.03 -5.06 -5.24
C GLU A 238 -3.87 -4.96 -6.25
N ALA A 239 -3.04 -6.02 -6.31
CA ALA A 239 -1.86 -6.09 -7.17
C ALA A 239 -2.18 -6.87 -8.45
N TYR A 240 -2.51 -6.16 -9.54
CA TYR A 240 -3.03 -6.80 -10.76
C TYR A 240 -1.98 -7.45 -11.67
N LEU A 241 -0.69 -7.15 -11.53
CA LEU A 241 0.31 -7.58 -12.51
C LEU A 241 1.48 -8.35 -11.91
N ASP A 242 2.10 -7.91 -10.80
CA ASP A 242 3.27 -8.55 -10.24
C ASP A 242 3.36 -8.38 -8.72
N GLY A 243 3.79 -9.43 -8.02
CA GLY A 243 4.14 -9.39 -6.59
C GLY A 243 2.95 -9.40 -5.63
N GLY A 244 1.76 -9.77 -6.08
CA GLY A 244 0.63 -10.08 -5.21
C GLY A 244 0.59 -11.58 -4.86
N HIS A 245 -0.02 -11.89 -3.73
CA HIS A 245 -0.27 -13.25 -3.28
C HIS A 245 -1.76 -13.48 -3.08
N ASP A 246 -2.18 -14.74 -3.10
CA ASP A 246 -3.53 -15.08 -2.72
C ASP A 246 -3.68 -14.92 -1.20
N LEU A 247 -4.60 -14.06 -0.81
CA LEU A 247 -4.93 -13.78 0.58
C LEU A 247 -6.26 -14.46 0.93
N TYR A 248 -6.25 -15.26 1.96
CA TYR A 248 -7.42 -15.97 2.47
C TYR A 248 -7.91 -15.27 3.73
N VAL A 249 -9.02 -14.55 3.62
CA VAL A 249 -9.59 -13.75 4.72
C VAL A 249 -10.73 -14.52 5.37
N ARG A 250 -10.70 -14.67 6.69
CA ARG A 250 -11.77 -15.31 7.44
C ARG A 250 -13.00 -14.42 7.45
N VAL A 251 -14.14 -14.95 7.04
CA VAL A 251 -15.42 -14.26 6.95
C VAL A 251 -16.54 -15.19 7.35
N ALA A 252 -17.64 -14.65 7.88
CA ALA A 252 -18.86 -15.43 8.06
C ALA A 252 -19.55 -15.61 6.70
N VAL A 253 -20.01 -16.82 6.40
CA VAL A 253 -20.72 -17.12 5.14
C VAL A 253 -21.95 -16.25 4.97
N SER A 254 -22.65 -15.90 6.06
CA SER A 254 -23.79 -14.99 6.04
C SER A 254 -23.49 -13.59 5.53
N ASP A 255 -22.24 -13.13 5.69
CA ASP A 255 -21.81 -11.78 5.34
C ASP A 255 -21.34 -11.67 3.88
N ILE A 256 -21.17 -12.81 3.23
CA ILE A 256 -20.83 -12.89 1.81
C ILE A 256 -22.14 -13.00 1.07
N GLY A 257 -22.59 -11.93 0.42
CA GLY A 257 -23.85 -11.95 -0.35
C GLY A 257 -23.93 -13.16 -1.29
N GLU A 258 -25.15 -13.53 -1.67
CA GLU A 258 -25.49 -14.78 -2.39
C GLU A 258 -24.67 -15.03 -3.67
N LEU A 259 -24.22 -13.97 -4.35
CA LEU A 259 -23.35 -14.03 -5.53
C LEU A 259 -21.90 -14.45 -5.20
N LEU A 260 -21.38 -14.07 -4.04
CA LEU A 260 -20.05 -14.46 -3.57
C LEU A 260 -20.07 -15.86 -2.96
N PHE A 261 -21.19 -16.27 -2.36
CA PHE A 261 -21.38 -17.62 -1.86
C PHE A 261 -21.17 -18.67 -2.94
N GLN A 262 -21.63 -18.44 -4.15
CA GLN A 262 -21.40 -19.33 -5.29
C GLN A 262 -19.91 -19.41 -5.69
N CYS A 263 -19.15 -18.33 -5.55
CA CYS A 263 -17.69 -18.34 -5.82
C CYS A 263 -16.92 -19.14 -4.74
N VAL A 264 -17.34 -19.10 -3.49
CA VAL A 264 -16.66 -19.79 -2.37
C VAL A 264 -16.98 -21.29 -2.36
N VAL A 265 -18.24 -21.66 -2.60
CA VAL A 265 -18.69 -23.08 -2.51
C VAL A 265 -18.34 -23.87 -3.77
N ASN A 266 -18.25 -23.24 -4.94
CA ASN A 266 -17.92 -23.88 -6.21
C ASN A 266 -16.44 -23.71 -6.60
N ALA A 267 -15.51 -23.81 -5.66
CA ALA A 267 -14.06 -23.73 -5.91
C ALA A 267 -13.51 -24.70 -6.98
N THR A 268 -14.32 -25.65 -7.47
CA THR A 268 -14.03 -26.51 -8.61
C THR A 268 -14.17 -25.82 -9.98
N LEU A 269 -14.79 -24.66 -10.06
CA LEU A 269 -14.98 -23.92 -11.31
C LEU A 269 -14.12 -22.65 -11.35
N LYS A 270 -12.85 -22.78 -11.73
CA LYS A 270 -11.91 -21.69 -12.03
C LYS A 270 -12.45 -20.60 -12.98
N TYR A 271 -13.60 -20.82 -13.61
CA TYR A 271 -14.25 -19.88 -14.54
C TYR A 271 -15.18 -18.85 -13.85
N ILE A 272 -15.70 -19.14 -12.67
CA ILE A 272 -16.70 -18.28 -12.01
C ILE A 272 -16.03 -17.10 -11.28
N CYS A 273 -14.78 -17.25 -10.86
CA CYS A 273 -14.04 -16.14 -10.22
C CYS A 273 -13.77 -14.97 -11.20
N ARG A 274 -13.70 -15.22 -12.52
CA ARG A 274 -13.65 -14.15 -13.54
C ARG A 274 -14.95 -13.36 -13.63
N ILE A 275 -16.08 -13.94 -13.28
CA ILE A 275 -17.39 -13.24 -13.26
C ILE A 275 -17.45 -12.27 -12.07
N CYS A 276 -16.84 -12.61 -10.93
CA CYS A 276 -16.68 -11.70 -9.79
C CYS A 276 -15.78 -10.50 -10.11
N GLN A 277 -14.82 -10.65 -11.03
CA GLN A 277 -14.01 -9.53 -11.55
C GLN A 277 -14.73 -8.68 -12.59
N ALA A 278 -15.69 -9.24 -13.33
CA ALA A 278 -16.42 -8.55 -14.40
C ALA A 278 -17.63 -7.75 -13.90
N TYR A 279 -18.15 -8.06 -12.71
CA TYR A 279 -19.20 -7.25 -12.08
C TYR A 279 -18.55 -6.25 -11.14
N PRO A 280 -18.50 -4.97 -11.51
CA PRO A 280 -18.00 -3.95 -10.60
C PRO A 280 -18.90 -3.93 -9.37
N TRP A 281 -18.30 -3.93 -8.20
CA TRP A 281 -18.89 -3.79 -6.87
C TRP A 281 -19.73 -2.49 -6.70
N GLN A 282 -20.64 -2.21 -7.64
CA GLN A 282 -21.29 -0.90 -7.79
C GLN A 282 -22.54 -0.69 -6.93
N ASN A 283 -23.00 -1.71 -6.20
CA ASN A 283 -24.29 -1.64 -5.50
C ASN A 283 -24.25 -2.17 -4.05
N TRP A 284 -23.17 -1.93 -3.32
CA TRP A 284 -23.16 -2.18 -1.87
C TRP A 284 -22.68 -0.96 -1.09
#